data_9b1da7e7c92c51feff2ad47f57be0610
#
_entry.id   9b1da7e7c92c51feff2ad47f57be0610
#
_cell.length_a   1.000
_cell.length_b   1.000
_cell.length_c   1.000
_cell.angle_alpha   90.00
_cell.angle_beta   90.00
_cell.angle_gamma   90.00
#
_symmetry.space_group_name_H-M   'P 1'
#
loop_
_entity.id
_entity.type
_entity.pdbx_description
1 polymer ?
#
loop_
_entity_poly.entity_id
_entity_poly.type
_entity_poly.pdbx_seq_one_letter_code
_entity_poly.pdbx_strand_id
1 'polypeptide(L)'
;MRKLSRKEFIVAASSFAAMAFVAPKIFFKFLSKEKILPEDMAPGAGNFKAIYLDDRKRAEFKLFLQNVFHLYPEDEFHDIIYELTKSLPNDREIYLALIRRIESIKPLLGDLTYSLPALKKQKLEMAAQTGQLLDGYRAHSGYLEIGTTGRHVDDVCRLANFSGPVHLVNDIAPDFSVTDIIERGRFAKSGDFSSLDNYNPISASVLADNSVDLATVYIGFHHSPTERLLPFIDSIYRAMIPGSLLIVRDHDASDEYQNVLVALAHDVFNAGLHYSWTDTVKQVRNFKSLAELRGILLSRGFESSGKEIYQDGDPTKNALMKFIRV
;
A
#
# COMPACT_ATOMS: atom_id res chain seq x y z
N MET A 1 -8.16 19.32 33.70
CA MET A 1 -7.88 19.42 32.26
C MET A 1 -7.64 20.88 31.90
N ARG A 2 -6.42 21.25 31.54
CA ARG A 2 -6.05 22.63 31.15
C ARG A 2 -6.60 22.86 29.72
N LYS A 3 -7.48 23.87 29.58
CA LYS A 3 -7.96 24.28 28.25
C LYS A 3 -6.78 24.89 27.48
N LEU A 4 -6.43 24.31 26.35
CA LEU A 4 -5.45 24.86 25.43
C LEU A 4 -5.92 26.24 24.91
N SER A 5 -5.02 27.20 24.83
CA SER A 5 -5.32 28.50 24.24
C SER A 5 -5.48 28.38 22.73
N ARG A 6 -6.18 29.34 22.11
CA ARG A 6 -6.39 29.37 20.65
C ARG A 6 -5.07 29.35 19.86
N LYS A 7 -3.98 29.91 20.40
CA LYS A 7 -2.64 29.83 19.80
C LYS A 7 -2.02 28.42 19.92
N GLU A 8 -2.18 27.76 21.07
CA GLU A 8 -1.69 26.39 21.29
C GLU A 8 -2.49 25.38 20.43
N PHE A 9 -3.78 25.65 20.20
CA PHE A 9 -4.62 24.86 19.29
C PHE A 9 -4.18 25.06 17.82
N ILE A 10 -3.88 26.31 17.39
CA ILE A 10 -3.40 26.59 16.02
C ILE A 10 -2.00 25.99 15.80
N VAL A 11 -1.10 26.05 16.79
CA VAL A 11 0.21 25.41 16.70
C VAL A 11 0.10 23.88 16.69
N ALA A 12 -0.79 23.30 17.48
CA ALA A 12 -1.07 21.88 17.44
C ALA A 12 -1.69 21.46 16.08
N ALA A 13 -2.64 22.24 15.55
CA ALA A 13 -3.25 21.98 14.25
C ALA A 13 -2.25 22.15 13.09
N SER A 14 -1.38 23.15 13.12
CA SER A 14 -0.33 23.34 12.13
C SER A 14 0.78 22.29 12.23
N SER A 15 1.07 21.78 13.42
CA SER A 15 1.96 20.63 13.62
C SER A 15 1.36 19.33 13.09
N PHE A 16 0.06 19.15 13.22
CA PHE A 16 -0.68 18.03 12.62
C PHE A 16 -0.63 18.06 11.08
N ALA A 17 -0.81 19.22 10.47
CA ALA A 17 -0.73 19.40 9.03
C ALA A 17 0.67 19.12 8.46
N ALA A 18 1.73 19.52 9.19
CA ALA A 18 3.12 19.28 8.78
C ALA A 18 3.53 17.79 8.89
N MET A 19 2.85 16.99 9.72
CA MET A 19 3.25 15.60 10.01
C MET A 19 2.59 14.55 9.10
N ALA A 20 1.44 14.83 8.49
CA ALA A 20 0.88 13.94 7.46
C ALA A 20 1.76 13.86 6.20
N PHE A 21 2.66 14.83 6.00
CA PHE A 21 3.63 14.89 4.89
C PHE A 21 4.95 14.15 5.13
N VAL A 22 5.26 13.74 6.35
CA VAL A 22 6.57 13.14 6.67
C VAL A 22 6.54 11.61 6.56
N ALA A 23 5.42 10.96 6.84
CA ALA A 23 5.33 9.50 6.85
C ALA A 23 5.54 8.84 5.47
N PRO A 24 4.99 9.37 4.38
CA PRO A 24 5.20 8.76 3.07
C PRO A 24 6.65 8.84 2.58
N LYS A 25 7.40 9.87 2.97
CA LYS A 25 8.80 10.04 2.52
C LYS A 25 9.75 8.95 3.02
N ILE A 26 9.37 8.20 4.03
CA ILE A 26 10.23 7.20 4.65
C ILE A 26 9.97 5.80 4.08
N PHE A 27 8.79 5.54 3.49
CA PHE A 27 8.39 4.20 3.04
C PHE A 27 9.28 3.58 1.94
N PHE A 28 10.10 4.38 1.24
CA PHE A 28 10.89 3.93 0.09
C PHE A 28 12.36 4.37 0.10
N LYS A 29 12.98 4.62 1.24
CA LYS A 29 14.35 5.12 1.30
C LYS A 29 15.44 4.08 1.03
N PHE A 30 15.11 2.82 0.77
CA PHE A 30 16.07 1.73 0.65
C PHE A 30 15.95 0.93 -0.65
N LEU A 31 16.17 1.55 -1.81
CA LEU A 31 16.50 0.79 -3.00
C LEU A 31 17.39 1.63 -3.91
N SER A 32 18.69 1.62 -3.67
CA SER A 32 19.62 2.09 -4.69
C SER A 32 20.93 1.31 -4.66
N LYS A 33 21.09 0.40 -5.60
CA LYS A 33 22.37 0.23 -6.29
C LYS A 33 22.09 0.42 -7.76
N GLU A 34 22.92 1.26 -8.36
CA GLU A 34 22.85 1.76 -9.72
C GLU A 34 22.44 0.70 -10.75
N LYS A 35 21.29 0.90 -11.40
CA LYS A 35 21.06 0.46 -12.76
C LYS A 35 20.77 1.71 -13.58
N ILE A 36 21.53 1.85 -14.65
CA ILE A 36 21.40 2.88 -15.69
C ILE A 36 19.94 2.91 -16.12
N LEU A 37 19.31 4.08 -15.94
CA LEU A 37 17.96 4.35 -16.45
C LEU A 37 18.03 4.32 -17.98
N PRO A 38 17.10 3.66 -18.68
CA PRO A 38 16.93 3.89 -20.12
C PRO A 38 16.52 5.36 -20.31
N GLU A 39 17.40 6.18 -20.84
CA GLU A 39 17.15 7.59 -21.15
C GLU A 39 16.16 7.78 -22.30
N ASP A 40 15.79 6.69 -22.99
CA ASP A 40 14.96 6.74 -24.20
C ASP A 40 13.75 5.80 -24.11
N MET A 41 12.71 6.21 -23.37
CA MET A 41 11.38 5.76 -23.75
C MET A 41 10.88 6.62 -24.92
N ALA A 42 10.55 5.97 -26.03
CA ALA A 42 10.06 6.62 -27.23
C ALA A 42 8.94 7.62 -26.92
N PRO A 43 8.92 8.81 -27.55
CA PRO A 43 7.85 9.80 -27.36
C PRO A 43 6.49 9.15 -27.64
N GLY A 44 5.62 9.07 -26.63
CA GLY A 44 4.25 8.58 -26.79
C GLY A 44 3.91 7.27 -26.08
N ALA A 45 4.86 6.56 -25.44
CA ALA A 45 4.66 5.24 -24.84
C ALA A 45 4.65 5.25 -23.30
N GLY A 46 4.24 6.32 -22.64
CA GLY A 46 4.19 6.39 -21.18
C GLY A 46 2.82 6.06 -20.59
N ASN A 47 2.77 5.73 -19.31
CA ASN A 47 1.55 5.38 -18.58
C ASN A 47 0.49 6.48 -18.62
N PHE A 48 0.92 7.76 -18.44
CA PHE A 48 0.02 8.90 -18.48
C PHE A 48 -0.69 9.01 -19.84
N LYS A 49 0.06 8.96 -20.93
CA LYS A 49 -0.53 9.09 -22.27
C LYS A 49 -1.38 7.91 -22.67
N ALA A 50 -0.97 6.70 -22.31
CA ALA A 50 -1.71 5.47 -22.61
C ALA A 50 -3.11 5.45 -21.96
N ILE A 51 -3.29 6.13 -20.83
CA ILE A 51 -4.57 6.20 -20.12
C ILE A 51 -5.30 7.53 -20.43
N TYR A 52 -4.64 8.67 -20.30
CA TYR A 52 -5.32 9.96 -20.31
C TYR A 52 -5.70 10.46 -21.72
N LEU A 53 -5.07 9.98 -22.78
CA LEU A 53 -5.45 10.33 -24.15
C LEU A 53 -6.59 9.49 -24.72
N ASP A 54 -7.02 8.45 -24.04
CA ASP A 54 -8.21 7.65 -24.35
C ASP A 54 -9.35 8.04 -23.40
N ASP A 55 -10.48 8.49 -23.94
CA ASP A 55 -11.60 9.01 -23.13
C ASP A 55 -12.18 7.99 -22.19
N ARG A 56 -12.28 6.72 -22.60
CA ARG A 56 -12.82 5.65 -21.79
C ARG A 56 -11.87 5.31 -20.65
N LYS A 57 -10.59 5.12 -20.94
CA LYS A 57 -9.57 4.80 -19.95
C LYS A 57 -9.38 5.93 -18.94
N ARG A 58 -9.42 7.18 -19.43
CA ARG A 58 -9.38 8.36 -18.57
C ARG A 58 -10.57 8.42 -17.61
N ALA A 59 -11.77 8.15 -18.10
CA ALA A 59 -12.96 8.11 -17.25
C ALA A 59 -12.87 6.99 -16.20
N GLU A 60 -12.32 5.83 -16.56
CA GLU A 60 -12.08 4.73 -15.62
C GLU A 60 -11.01 5.11 -14.58
N PHE A 61 -9.90 5.75 -14.98
CA PHE A 61 -8.88 6.21 -14.05
C PHE A 61 -9.41 7.28 -13.07
N LYS A 62 -10.39 8.10 -13.49
CA LYS A 62 -11.05 9.04 -12.58
C LYS A 62 -11.71 8.34 -11.40
N LEU A 63 -12.25 7.12 -11.58
CA LEU A 63 -12.81 6.31 -10.48
C LEU A 63 -11.74 5.94 -9.44
N PHE A 64 -10.49 5.70 -9.86
CA PHE A 64 -9.38 5.49 -8.92
C PHE A 64 -9.17 6.72 -8.04
N LEU A 65 -9.16 7.92 -8.62
CA LEU A 65 -9.01 9.16 -7.84
C LEU A 65 -10.17 9.33 -6.83
N GLN A 66 -11.40 9.04 -7.26
CA GLN A 66 -12.62 9.21 -6.46
C GLN A 66 -12.84 8.14 -5.39
N ASN A 67 -12.41 6.89 -5.63
CA ASN A 67 -12.72 5.77 -4.75
C ASN A 67 -11.55 5.32 -3.90
N VAL A 68 -10.31 5.54 -4.35
CA VAL A 68 -9.10 5.01 -3.71
C VAL A 68 -8.15 6.09 -3.26
N PHE A 69 -7.79 7.04 -4.15
CA PHE A 69 -6.71 7.99 -3.92
C PHE A 69 -7.05 9.03 -2.85
N HIS A 70 -8.09 9.82 -3.01
CA HIS A 70 -8.66 10.79 -2.05
C HIS A 70 -7.68 11.74 -1.33
N LEU A 71 -6.52 12.04 -1.89
CA LEU A 71 -5.56 12.93 -1.22
C LEU A 71 -5.77 14.41 -1.57
N TYR A 72 -6.44 14.69 -2.67
CA TYR A 72 -6.71 16.04 -3.20
C TYR A 72 -8.12 16.12 -3.77
N PRO A 73 -8.66 17.33 -4.05
CA PRO A 73 -9.90 17.47 -4.79
C PRO A 73 -9.80 16.71 -6.12
N GLU A 74 -10.63 15.71 -6.29
CA GLU A 74 -10.47 14.68 -7.32
C GLU A 74 -10.65 15.26 -8.73
N ASP A 75 -11.60 16.18 -8.91
CA ASP A 75 -11.88 16.79 -10.22
C ASP A 75 -10.73 17.69 -10.65
N GLU A 76 -10.28 18.59 -9.78
CA GLU A 76 -9.14 19.48 -10.08
C GLU A 76 -7.86 18.71 -10.30
N PHE A 77 -7.64 17.65 -9.53
CA PHE A 77 -6.45 16.82 -9.70
C PHE A 77 -6.48 16.05 -11.02
N HIS A 78 -7.63 15.50 -11.38
CA HIS A 78 -7.87 14.83 -12.65
C HIS A 78 -7.63 15.78 -13.84
N ASP A 79 -8.17 17.00 -13.78
CA ASP A 79 -8.04 18.00 -14.83
C ASP A 79 -6.58 18.44 -15.04
N ILE A 80 -5.84 18.64 -13.96
CA ILE A 80 -4.39 18.93 -14.01
C ILE A 80 -3.63 17.81 -14.73
N ILE A 81 -3.88 16.54 -14.37
CA ILE A 81 -3.21 15.42 -15.02
C ILE A 81 -3.54 15.41 -16.52
N TYR A 82 -4.79 15.64 -16.90
CA TYR A 82 -5.22 15.66 -18.29
C TYR A 82 -4.55 16.79 -19.09
N GLU A 83 -4.54 18.01 -18.56
CA GLU A 83 -3.87 19.16 -19.19
C GLU A 83 -2.38 18.89 -19.41
N LEU A 84 -1.69 18.40 -18.39
CA LEU A 84 -0.26 18.11 -18.46
C LEU A 84 0.03 16.99 -19.46
N THR A 85 -0.80 15.95 -19.49
CA THR A 85 -0.65 14.82 -20.43
C THR A 85 -0.80 15.26 -21.88
N LYS A 86 -1.66 16.23 -22.17
CA LYS A 86 -1.83 16.80 -23.52
C LYS A 86 -0.65 17.67 -23.95
N SER A 87 -0.05 18.38 -23.01
CA SER A 87 0.93 19.43 -23.29
C SER A 87 2.38 18.99 -23.21
N LEU A 88 2.69 17.93 -22.47
CA LEU A 88 4.06 17.49 -22.20
C LEU A 88 4.39 16.19 -22.95
N PRO A 89 5.66 15.97 -23.33
CA PRO A 89 6.03 14.89 -24.24
C PRO A 89 6.10 13.51 -23.62
N ASN A 90 6.43 13.38 -22.31
CA ASN A 90 6.72 12.10 -21.66
C ASN A 90 6.33 12.09 -20.18
N ASP A 91 6.28 10.90 -19.58
CA ASP A 91 5.87 10.69 -18.20
C ASP A 91 6.72 11.44 -17.18
N ARG A 92 8.04 11.54 -17.41
CA ARG A 92 8.92 12.28 -16.49
C ARG A 92 8.52 13.74 -16.39
N GLU A 93 8.30 14.41 -17.53
CA GLU A 93 7.93 15.82 -17.55
C GLU A 93 6.53 16.03 -16.98
N ILE A 94 5.59 15.15 -17.32
CA ILE A 94 4.24 15.15 -16.74
C ILE A 94 4.31 15.02 -15.23
N TYR A 95 5.02 14.03 -14.73
CA TYR A 95 5.18 13.76 -13.30
C TYR A 95 5.79 14.94 -12.54
N LEU A 96 6.90 15.50 -13.05
CA LEU A 96 7.56 16.64 -12.40
C LEU A 96 6.70 17.91 -12.43
N ALA A 97 5.93 18.13 -13.51
CA ALA A 97 4.98 19.23 -13.60
C ALA A 97 3.79 19.02 -12.66
N LEU A 98 3.30 17.78 -12.52
CA LEU A 98 2.22 17.41 -11.62
C LEU A 98 2.59 17.74 -10.17
N ILE A 99 3.74 17.31 -9.67
CA ILE A 99 4.22 17.64 -8.31
C ILE A 99 4.20 19.16 -8.07
N ARG A 100 4.63 19.96 -9.03
CA ARG A 100 4.60 21.44 -8.89
C ARG A 100 3.19 22.01 -8.87
N ARG A 101 2.26 21.41 -9.63
CA ARG A 101 0.87 21.88 -9.74
C ARG A 101 0.00 21.45 -8.57
N ILE A 102 0.30 20.35 -7.90
CA ILE A 102 -0.45 19.82 -6.75
C ILE A 102 -0.59 20.87 -5.64
N GLU A 103 0.46 21.65 -5.38
CA GLU A 103 0.42 22.71 -4.35
C GLU A 103 -0.67 23.75 -4.59
N SER A 104 -1.06 24.00 -5.87
CA SER A 104 -2.09 24.98 -6.23
C SER A 104 -3.51 24.52 -5.90
N ILE A 105 -3.74 23.22 -5.77
CA ILE A 105 -5.05 22.65 -5.47
C ILE A 105 -5.16 22.10 -4.03
N LYS A 106 -4.06 22.16 -3.27
CA LYS A 106 -4.07 21.69 -1.88
C LYS A 106 -4.88 22.65 -1.01
N PRO A 107 -5.99 22.21 -0.42
CA PRO A 107 -6.77 23.05 0.49
C PRO A 107 -5.96 23.39 1.75
N LEU A 108 -6.25 24.54 2.36
CA LEU A 108 -5.57 25.04 3.59
C LEU A 108 -5.57 24.01 4.73
N LEU A 109 -6.57 23.14 4.81
CA LEU A 109 -6.71 22.06 5.78
C LEU A 109 -6.77 20.69 5.08
N GLY A 110 -6.09 20.54 3.94
CA GLY A 110 -6.17 19.34 3.08
C GLY A 110 -5.90 18.04 3.83
N ASP A 111 -4.95 18.04 4.78
CA ASP A 111 -4.66 16.85 5.56
C ASP A 111 -5.83 16.42 6.45
N LEU A 112 -6.60 17.36 6.97
CA LEU A 112 -7.79 17.07 7.78
C LEU A 112 -9.02 16.72 6.93
N THR A 113 -9.15 17.33 5.75
CA THR A 113 -10.34 17.18 4.91
C THR A 113 -10.22 16.05 3.88
N TYR A 114 -9.01 15.65 3.53
CA TYR A 114 -8.73 14.59 2.55
C TYR A 114 -7.92 13.42 3.15
N SER A 115 -6.68 13.66 3.62
CA SER A 115 -5.77 12.57 4.02
C SER A 115 -6.28 11.74 5.20
N LEU A 116 -6.81 12.35 6.25
CA LEU A 116 -7.35 11.61 7.41
C LEU A 116 -8.66 10.86 7.08
N PRO A 117 -9.65 11.44 6.37
CA PRO A 117 -10.80 10.69 5.89
C PRO A 117 -10.44 9.53 4.95
N ALA A 118 -9.47 9.73 4.03
CA ALA A 118 -8.98 8.68 3.14
C ALA A 118 -8.37 7.52 3.93
N LEU A 119 -7.50 7.81 4.90
CA LEU A 119 -6.92 6.79 5.79
C LEU A 119 -8.01 6.03 6.55
N LYS A 120 -8.99 6.74 7.12
CA LYS A 120 -10.10 6.10 7.83
C LYS A 120 -10.92 5.20 6.91
N LYS A 121 -11.25 5.67 5.69
CA LYS A 121 -11.98 4.89 4.68
C LYS A 121 -11.19 3.62 4.32
N GLN A 122 -9.90 3.74 4.04
CA GLN A 122 -9.04 2.61 3.73
C GLN A 122 -8.98 1.58 4.87
N LYS A 123 -8.83 2.02 6.13
CA LYS A 123 -8.83 1.11 7.29
C LYS A 123 -10.15 0.37 7.43
N LEU A 124 -11.27 1.05 7.27
CA LEU A 124 -12.61 0.43 7.35
C LEU A 124 -12.82 -0.60 6.22
N GLU A 125 -12.42 -0.27 4.99
CA GLU A 125 -12.51 -1.16 3.84
C GLU A 125 -11.65 -2.42 4.05
N MET A 126 -10.38 -2.24 4.45
CA MET A 126 -9.48 -3.36 4.76
C MET A 126 -10.01 -4.23 5.90
N ALA A 127 -10.57 -3.62 6.95
CA ALA A 127 -11.16 -4.37 8.05
C ALA A 127 -12.40 -5.16 7.61
N ALA A 128 -13.27 -4.57 6.78
CA ALA A 128 -14.46 -5.23 6.25
C ALA A 128 -14.10 -6.44 5.36
N GLN A 129 -13.18 -6.26 4.42
CA GLN A 129 -12.70 -7.33 3.54
C GLN A 129 -11.99 -8.44 4.32
N THR A 130 -11.09 -8.07 5.25
CA THR A 130 -10.40 -9.03 6.12
C THR A 130 -11.39 -9.82 6.97
N GLY A 131 -12.40 -9.16 7.55
CA GLY A 131 -13.44 -9.81 8.34
C GLY A 131 -14.23 -10.86 7.56
N GLN A 132 -14.55 -10.57 6.29
CA GLN A 132 -15.22 -11.54 5.40
C GLN A 132 -14.33 -12.76 5.09
N LEU A 133 -13.01 -12.59 5.00
CA LEU A 133 -12.06 -13.68 4.75
C LEU A 133 -11.78 -14.48 6.01
N LEU A 134 -11.72 -13.85 7.17
CA LEU A 134 -11.58 -14.55 8.45
C LEU A 134 -12.76 -15.50 8.71
N ASP A 135 -14.01 -15.08 8.39
CA ASP A 135 -15.19 -15.93 8.44
C ASP A 135 -15.31 -16.70 9.78
N GLY A 136 -15.16 -15.97 10.87
CA GLY A 136 -15.18 -16.54 12.23
C GLY A 136 -13.89 -17.24 12.67
N TYR A 137 -12.83 -17.25 11.88
CA TYR A 137 -11.52 -17.75 12.28
C TYR A 137 -11.02 -17.03 13.52
N ARG A 138 -10.43 -17.79 14.45
CA ARG A 138 -9.83 -17.28 15.69
C ARG A 138 -8.35 -17.62 15.72
N ALA A 139 -7.51 -16.62 15.87
CA ALA A 139 -6.09 -16.80 16.06
C ALA A 139 -5.78 -17.04 17.55
N HIS A 140 -4.76 -17.85 17.85
CA HIS A 140 -4.41 -18.25 19.22
C HIS A 140 -2.92 -18.17 19.52
N SER A 141 -2.04 -18.30 18.51
CA SER A 141 -0.60 -18.47 18.71
C SER A 141 0.17 -17.20 18.40
N GLY A 142 0.02 -16.63 17.22
CA GLY A 142 0.72 -15.43 16.79
C GLY A 142 0.13 -14.80 15.54
N TYR A 143 0.24 -13.48 15.43
CA TYR A 143 -0.16 -12.72 14.26
C TYR A 143 1.05 -12.05 13.59
N LEU A 144 1.22 -12.28 12.30
CA LEU A 144 2.21 -11.64 11.45
C LEU A 144 1.55 -10.62 10.52
N GLU A 145 1.89 -9.33 10.64
CA GLU A 145 1.47 -8.29 9.70
C GLU A 145 2.66 -7.82 8.86
N ILE A 146 2.52 -7.88 7.54
CA ILE A 146 3.55 -7.48 6.58
C ILE A 146 3.09 -6.26 5.79
N GLY A 147 3.92 -5.20 5.78
CA GLY A 147 3.75 -4.02 4.94
C GLY A 147 3.16 -2.81 5.61
N THR A 148 2.99 -2.81 6.94
CA THR A 148 2.58 -1.62 7.70
C THR A 148 3.31 -1.52 9.04
N THR A 149 3.23 -0.36 9.70
CA THR A 149 3.73 -0.15 11.07
C THR A 149 2.72 -0.56 12.15
N GLY A 150 1.78 -1.45 11.81
CA GLY A 150 0.71 -1.91 12.68
C GLY A 150 -0.63 -1.20 12.44
N ARG A 151 -0.84 -0.65 11.24
CA ARG A 151 -2.05 0.09 10.85
C ARG A 151 -3.33 -0.73 11.02
N HIS A 152 -3.26 -2.03 10.74
CA HIS A 152 -4.43 -2.91 10.73
C HIS A 152 -4.52 -3.85 11.95
N VAL A 153 -3.47 -3.90 12.79
CA VAL A 153 -3.36 -4.83 13.92
C VAL A 153 -4.59 -4.81 14.82
N ASP A 154 -5.06 -3.63 15.26
CA ASP A 154 -6.18 -3.55 16.21
C ASP A 154 -7.49 -4.09 15.60
N ASP A 155 -7.73 -3.81 14.32
CA ASP A 155 -8.92 -4.30 13.62
C ASP A 155 -8.83 -5.81 13.38
N VAL A 156 -7.69 -6.31 12.90
CA VAL A 156 -7.48 -7.75 12.65
C VAL A 156 -7.54 -8.56 13.95
N CYS A 157 -6.87 -8.10 15.01
CA CYS A 157 -6.91 -8.76 16.32
C CYS A 157 -8.34 -8.82 16.87
N ARG A 158 -9.11 -7.74 16.75
CA ARG A 158 -10.51 -7.72 17.17
C ARG A 158 -11.37 -8.69 16.36
N LEU A 159 -11.19 -8.73 15.02
CA LEU A 159 -11.95 -9.61 14.11
C LEU A 159 -11.59 -11.09 14.32
N ALA A 160 -10.32 -11.40 14.56
CA ALA A 160 -9.84 -12.76 14.84
C ALA A 160 -9.97 -13.17 16.31
N ASN A 161 -10.54 -12.30 17.17
CA ASN A 161 -10.60 -12.48 18.63
C ASN A 161 -9.24 -12.86 19.24
N PHE A 162 -8.19 -12.14 18.86
CA PHE A 162 -6.79 -12.41 19.17
C PHE A 162 -6.18 -11.36 20.10
N SER A 163 -5.41 -11.81 21.08
CA SER A 163 -4.69 -10.95 22.04
C SER A 163 -3.24 -11.42 22.31
N GLY A 164 -2.74 -12.32 21.47
CA GLY A 164 -1.40 -12.89 21.60
C GLY A 164 -0.30 -12.00 20.98
N PRO A 165 0.90 -12.57 20.77
CA PRO A 165 2.04 -11.84 20.23
C PRO A 165 1.80 -11.43 18.77
N VAL A 166 2.19 -10.19 18.46
CA VAL A 166 2.13 -9.62 17.09
C VAL A 166 3.56 -9.36 16.63
N HIS A 167 3.85 -9.74 15.39
CA HIS A 167 5.11 -9.42 14.72
C HIS A 167 4.86 -8.61 13.45
N LEU A 168 5.58 -7.49 13.32
CA LEU A 168 5.47 -6.57 12.20
C LEU A 168 6.70 -6.70 11.32
N VAL A 169 6.48 -6.88 10.01
CA VAL A 169 7.53 -6.86 8.98
C VAL A 169 7.25 -5.72 8.03
N ASN A 170 8.11 -4.71 8.03
CA ASN A 170 7.96 -3.52 7.20
C ASN A 170 9.33 -2.86 6.96
N ASP A 171 9.45 -1.98 5.95
CA ASP A 171 10.70 -1.26 5.70
C ASP A 171 11.02 -0.25 6.81
N ILE A 172 9.99 0.24 7.50
CA ILE A 172 10.11 1.26 8.53
C ILE A 172 9.64 0.70 9.85
N ALA A 173 10.47 0.91 10.88
CA ALA A 173 10.10 0.56 12.24
C ALA A 173 8.95 1.44 12.76
N PRO A 174 7.98 0.88 13.48
CA PRO A 174 6.98 1.68 14.20
C PRO A 174 7.66 2.69 15.14
N ASP A 175 7.22 3.94 15.09
CA ASP A 175 7.75 5.01 15.94
C ASP A 175 6.64 5.72 16.75
N PHE A 176 6.96 6.83 17.39
CA PHE A 176 6.03 7.70 18.14
C PHE A 176 5.73 9.01 17.41
N SER A 177 5.99 9.08 16.10
CA SER A 177 5.53 10.20 15.28
C SER A 177 4.01 10.28 15.31
N VAL A 178 3.49 11.49 15.18
CA VAL A 178 2.04 11.73 15.16
C VAL A 178 1.39 10.96 14.02
N THR A 179 2.06 10.86 12.87
CA THR A 179 1.58 10.11 11.72
C THR A 179 1.42 8.64 12.05
N ASP A 180 2.45 8.02 12.62
CA ASP A 180 2.43 6.60 12.93
C ASP A 180 1.40 6.27 14.03
N ILE A 181 1.25 7.18 15.02
CA ILE A 181 0.20 7.08 16.05
C ILE A 181 -1.21 7.15 15.43
N ILE A 182 -1.43 8.08 14.48
CA ILE A 182 -2.72 8.21 13.79
C ILE A 182 -3.00 6.98 12.93
N GLU A 183 -2.00 6.49 12.19
CA GLU A 183 -2.14 5.29 11.36
C GLU A 183 -2.50 4.05 12.20
N ARG A 184 -1.80 3.82 13.30
CA ARG A 184 -2.15 2.74 14.23
C ARG A 184 -3.48 2.95 14.94
N GLY A 185 -3.86 4.20 15.18
CA GLY A 185 -5.02 4.55 16.01
C GLY A 185 -4.77 4.49 17.52
N ARG A 186 -3.51 4.28 17.95
CA ARG A 186 -3.11 4.23 19.38
C ARG A 186 -1.67 4.70 19.60
N PHE A 187 -1.36 5.11 20.83
CA PHE A 187 -0.01 5.56 21.18
C PHE A 187 0.99 4.37 21.24
N ALA A 188 0.60 3.26 21.87
CA ALA A 188 1.46 2.10 22.02
C ALA A 188 1.79 1.43 20.68
N LYS A 189 3.01 0.91 20.54
CA LYS A 189 3.42 0.07 19.41
C LYS A 189 2.62 -1.24 19.40
N SER A 190 2.37 -1.78 18.21
CA SER A 190 1.44 -2.91 18.03
C SER A 190 2.07 -4.28 18.28
N GLY A 191 3.40 -4.40 18.28
CA GLY A 191 4.10 -5.68 18.42
C GLY A 191 5.60 -5.55 18.23
N ASP A 192 6.28 -6.68 18.13
CA ASP A 192 7.69 -6.77 17.76
C ASP A 192 7.88 -6.41 16.28
N PHE A 193 9.07 -5.96 15.93
CA PHE A 193 9.36 -5.47 14.57
C PHE A 193 10.62 -6.12 14.00
N SER A 194 10.58 -6.42 12.70
CA SER A 194 11.76 -6.68 11.88
C SER A 194 11.63 -5.98 10.52
N SER A 195 12.79 -5.63 9.94
CA SER A 195 12.83 -5.00 8.62
C SER A 195 12.41 -5.99 7.54
N LEU A 196 11.61 -5.51 6.55
CA LEU A 196 11.30 -6.25 5.33
C LEU A 196 12.55 -6.51 4.48
N ASP A 197 13.54 -5.60 4.57
CA ASP A 197 14.86 -5.73 3.93
C ASP A 197 14.75 -6.19 2.48
N ASN A 198 13.97 -5.46 1.70
CA ASN A 198 13.74 -5.77 0.29
C ASN A 198 13.25 -7.21 0.05
N TYR A 199 12.29 -7.68 0.83
CA TYR A 199 11.74 -9.04 0.80
C TYR A 199 12.78 -10.15 1.05
N ASN A 200 13.74 -9.90 1.92
CA ASN A 200 14.61 -10.97 2.43
C ASN A 200 13.77 -11.96 3.24
N PRO A 201 14.10 -13.27 3.18
CA PRO A 201 13.44 -14.27 4.00
C PRO A 201 13.48 -13.92 5.49
N ILE A 202 12.36 -14.03 6.17
CA ILE A 202 12.26 -13.82 7.63
C ILE A 202 13.05 -14.94 8.32
N SER A 203 14.08 -14.58 9.10
CA SER A 203 14.92 -15.55 9.79
C SER A 203 14.15 -16.29 10.89
N ALA A 204 14.48 -17.59 11.12
CA ALA A 204 13.95 -18.37 12.24
C ALA A 204 14.34 -17.80 13.62
N SER A 205 15.43 -17.04 13.69
CA SER A 205 15.83 -16.34 14.92
C SER A 205 14.96 -15.11 15.22
N VAL A 206 14.26 -14.59 14.22
CA VAL A 206 13.34 -13.45 14.32
C VAL A 206 11.93 -13.95 14.55
N LEU A 207 11.48 -14.91 13.76
CA LEU A 207 10.16 -15.50 13.84
C LEU A 207 10.29 -17.02 13.74
N ALA A 208 10.07 -17.70 14.87
CA ALA A 208 10.27 -19.13 15.00
C ALA A 208 9.37 -19.94 14.06
N ASP A 209 9.77 -21.17 13.76
CA ASP A 209 8.95 -22.11 13.00
C ASP A 209 7.65 -22.42 13.74
N ASN A 210 6.54 -22.50 13.00
CA ASN A 210 5.23 -22.84 13.53
C ASN A 210 4.82 -21.97 14.74
N SER A 211 5.06 -20.67 14.68
CA SER A 211 4.76 -19.72 15.76
C SER A 211 3.58 -18.79 15.45
N VAL A 212 3.09 -18.79 14.21
CA VAL A 212 2.05 -17.87 13.71
C VAL A 212 0.87 -18.65 13.15
N ASP A 213 -0.32 -18.33 13.58
CA ASP A 213 -1.55 -18.93 13.04
C ASP A 213 -2.40 -17.96 12.21
N LEU A 214 -2.03 -16.69 12.15
CA LEU A 214 -2.60 -15.70 11.25
C LEU A 214 -1.49 -14.84 10.63
N ALA A 215 -1.47 -14.73 9.31
CA ALA A 215 -0.57 -13.82 8.61
C ALA A 215 -1.34 -12.95 7.61
N THR A 216 -0.95 -11.68 7.48
CA THR A 216 -1.49 -10.75 6.49
C THR A 216 -0.36 -10.07 5.72
N VAL A 217 -0.50 -9.97 4.40
CA VAL A 217 0.40 -9.23 3.51
C VAL A 217 -0.40 -8.14 2.84
N TYR A 218 -0.27 -6.90 3.34
CA TYR A 218 -1.04 -5.76 2.84
C TYR A 218 -0.26 -4.84 1.90
N ILE A 219 1.06 -5.02 1.77
CA ILE A 219 1.90 -4.24 0.85
C ILE A 219 1.84 -4.74 -0.61
N GLY A 220 1.44 -5.99 -0.83
CA GLY A 220 1.48 -6.66 -2.13
C GLY A 220 2.84 -7.29 -2.45
N PHE A 221 2.80 -8.45 -3.11
CA PHE A 221 4.01 -9.15 -3.55
C PHE A 221 4.62 -8.56 -4.83
N HIS A 222 3.88 -7.70 -5.53
CA HIS A 222 4.39 -7.02 -6.74
C HIS A 222 5.58 -6.09 -6.46
N HIS A 223 5.81 -5.68 -5.22
CA HIS A 223 6.99 -4.94 -4.82
C HIS A 223 8.22 -5.83 -4.57
N SER A 224 8.05 -7.15 -4.53
CA SER A 224 9.17 -8.07 -4.34
C SER A 224 10.02 -8.18 -5.61
N PRO A 225 11.38 -8.12 -5.51
CA PRO A 225 12.24 -8.59 -6.58
C PRO A 225 11.92 -10.05 -6.94
N THR A 226 11.98 -10.37 -8.23
CA THR A 226 11.56 -11.69 -8.72
C THR A 226 12.29 -12.84 -8.04
N GLU A 227 13.60 -12.69 -7.83
CA GLU A 227 14.45 -13.69 -7.19
C GLU A 227 14.22 -13.85 -5.69
N ARG A 228 13.55 -12.88 -5.06
CA ARG A 228 13.27 -12.89 -3.61
C ARG A 228 11.87 -13.39 -3.26
N LEU A 229 10.94 -13.35 -4.20
CA LEU A 229 9.54 -13.66 -3.96
C LEU A 229 9.35 -15.05 -3.35
N LEU A 230 9.90 -16.09 -3.99
CA LEU A 230 9.72 -17.46 -3.50
C LEU A 230 10.40 -17.71 -2.13
N PRO A 231 11.68 -17.35 -1.92
CA PRO A 231 12.30 -17.48 -0.60
C PRO A 231 11.56 -16.71 0.51
N PHE A 232 10.99 -15.54 0.20
CA PHE A 232 10.21 -14.78 1.18
C PHE A 232 8.91 -15.48 1.53
N ILE A 233 8.16 -15.98 0.53
CA ILE A 233 6.94 -16.79 0.75
C ILE A 233 7.26 -18.05 1.57
N ASP A 234 8.37 -18.74 1.29
CA ASP A 234 8.81 -19.90 2.06
C ASP A 234 9.08 -19.57 3.52
N SER A 235 9.61 -18.40 3.81
CA SER A 235 9.84 -17.96 5.19
C SER A 235 8.54 -17.67 5.94
N ILE A 236 7.52 -17.15 5.26
CA ILE A 236 6.17 -17.00 5.82
C ILE A 236 5.58 -18.39 6.08
N TYR A 237 5.62 -19.29 5.09
CA TYR A 237 5.11 -20.65 5.22
C TYR A 237 5.75 -21.38 6.41
N ARG A 238 7.07 -21.31 6.56
CA ARG A 238 7.81 -21.90 7.69
C ARG A 238 7.32 -21.40 9.05
N ALA A 239 7.11 -20.08 9.16
CA ALA A 239 6.70 -19.45 10.41
C ALA A 239 5.25 -19.76 10.81
N MET A 240 4.39 -20.05 9.85
CA MET A 240 2.98 -20.35 10.08
C MET A 240 2.79 -21.77 10.62
N ILE A 241 1.72 -22.00 11.37
CA ILE A 241 1.29 -23.31 11.89
C ILE A 241 0.46 -24.03 10.82
N PRO A 242 0.54 -25.37 10.64
CA PRO A 242 -0.39 -26.10 9.77
C PRO A 242 -1.86 -25.79 10.10
N GLY A 243 -2.68 -25.54 9.09
CA GLY A 243 -4.07 -25.11 9.23
C GLY A 243 -4.29 -23.62 9.44
N SER A 244 -3.23 -22.84 9.54
CA SER A 244 -3.29 -21.38 9.75
C SER A 244 -3.66 -20.60 8.50
N LEU A 245 -4.10 -19.34 8.67
CA LEU A 245 -4.57 -18.48 7.58
C LEU A 245 -3.54 -17.45 7.15
N LEU A 246 -3.35 -17.35 5.83
CA LEU A 246 -2.66 -16.26 5.15
C LEU A 246 -3.67 -15.44 4.35
N ILE A 247 -3.71 -14.14 4.55
CA ILE A 247 -4.47 -13.18 3.75
C ILE A 247 -3.49 -12.32 2.98
N VAL A 248 -3.64 -12.25 1.66
CA VAL A 248 -2.76 -11.50 0.76
C VAL A 248 -3.56 -10.47 0.00
N ARG A 249 -3.07 -9.23 -0.03
CA ARG A 249 -3.59 -8.14 -0.85
C ARG A 249 -2.69 -7.93 -2.05
N ASP A 250 -3.28 -7.91 -3.25
CA ASP A 250 -2.55 -7.53 -4.47
C ASP A 250 -3.52 -7.03 -5.55
N HIS A 251 -2.97 -6.49 -6.65
CA HIS A 251 -3.73 -6.09 -7.82
C HIS A 251 -3.91 -7.27 -8.77
N ASP A 252 -5.09 -7.37 -9.42
CA ASP A 252 -5.33 -8.33 -10.50
C ASP A 252 -4.91 -7.72 -11.85
N ALA A 253 -3.61 -7.70 -12.11
CA ALA A 253 -3.04 -7.18 -13.34
C ALA A 253 -3.01 -8.28 -14.42
N SER A 254 -4.19 -8.65 -14.92
CA SER A 254 -4.40 -9.81 -15.78
C SER A 254 -4.08 -9.57 -17.27
N ASP A 255 -3.91 -8.31 -17.68
CA ASP A 255 -3.62 -7.93 -19.06
C ASP A 255 -2.76 -6.65 -19.13
N GLU A 256 -2.29 -6.30 -20.33
CA GLU A 256 -1.44 -5.13 -20.55
C GLU A 256 -2.11 -3.81 -20.13
N TYR A 257 -3.41 -3.67 -20.42
CA TYR A 257 -4.15 -2.49 -20.02
C TYR A 257 -4.18 -2.34 -18.49
N GLN A 258 -4.47 -3.40 -17.78
CA GLN A 258 -4.52 -3.42 -16.32
C GLN A 258 -3.13 -3.14 -15.71
N ASN A 259 -2.07 -3.68 -16.31
CA ASN A 259 -0.69 -3.37 -15.90
C ASN A 259 -0.39 -1.87 -16.00
N VAL A 260 -0.75 -1.24 -17.14
CA VAL A 260 -0.53 0.21 -17.35
C VAL A 260 -1.39 1.04 -16.39
N LEU A 261 -2.64 0.64 -16.16
CA LEU A 261 -3.54 1.33 -15.23
C LEU A 261 -3.01 1.32 -13.80
N VAL A 262 -2.55 0.16 -13.32
CA VAL A 262 -1.95 0.00 -11.99
C VAL A 262 -0.63 0.77 -11.90
N ALA A 263 0.21 0.72 -12.95
CA ALA A 263 1.45 1.49 -12.99
C ALA A 263 1.20 3.00 -12.89
N LEU A 264 0.21 3.52 -13.63
CA LEU A 264 -0.19 4.93 -13.53
C LEU A 264 -0.72 5.27 -12.13
N ALA A 265 -1.51 4.38 -11.52
CA ALA A 265 -2.00 4.59 -10.16
C ALA A 265 -0.85 4.76 -9.16
N HIS A 266 0.22 3.96 -9.29
CA HIS A 266 1.44 4.10 -8.48
C HIS A 266 2.17 5.42 -8.77
N ASP A 267 2.30 5.81 -10.05
CA ASP A 267 2.94 7.08 -10.42
C ASP A 267 2.17 8.28 -9.84
N VAL A 268 0.86 8.29 -9.97
CA VAL A 268 -0.01 9.35 -9.46
C VAL A 268 -0.01 9.39 -7.92
N PHE A 269 -0.03 8.22 -7.27
CA PHE A 269 0.08 8.13 -5.82
C PHE A 269 1.40 8.69 -5.32
N ASN A 270 2.51 8.29 -5.94
CA ASN A 270 3.85 8.79 -5.60
C ASN A 270 3.97 10.31 -5.84
N ALA A 271 3.44 10.83 -6.95
CA ALA A 271 3.40 12.26 -7.21
C ALA A 271 2.60 13.00 -6.13
N GLY A 272 1.43 12.48 -5.76
CA GLY A 272 0.58 13.03 -4.70
C GLY A 272 1.27 13.05 -3.32
N LEU A 273 2.21 12.16 -3.08
CA LEU A 273 3.05 12.10 -1.89
C LEU A 273 4.39 12.82 -2.05
N HIS A 274 4.60 13.53 -3.16
CA HIS A 274 5.84 14.27 -3.46
C HIS A 274 7.12 13.42 -3.51
N TYR A 275 7.02 12.13 -3.91
CA TYR A 275 8.22 11.33 -4.18
C TYR A 275 8.96 11.90 -5.39
N SER A 276 10.30 11.76 -5.38
CA SER A 276 11.09 12.12 -6.56
C SER A 276 10.78 11.18 -7.73
N TRP A 277 10.91 11.68 -8.97
CA TRP A 277 10.82 10.82 -10.15
C TRP A 277 11.82 9.65 -10.09
N THR A 278 13.04 9.92 -9.65
CA THR A 278 14.09 8.92 -9.51
C THR A 278 13.71 7.79 -8.55
N ASP A 279 13.06 8.11 -7.43
CA ASP A 279 12.59 7.09 -6.48
C ASP A 279 11.41 6.32 -7.05
N THR A 280 10.50 7.00 -7.77
CA THR A 280 9.33 6.39 -8.39
C THR A 280 9.70 5.35 -9.44
N VAL A 281 10.63 5.65 -10.35
CA VAL A 281 11.04 4.71 -11.40
C VAL A 281 11.93 3.57 -10.92
N LYS A 282 12.52 3.69 -9.73
CA LYS A 282 13.29 2.62 -9.10
C LYS A 282 12.43 1.59 -8.35
N GLN A 283 11.17 1.88 -8.14
CA GLN A 283 10.27 0.94 -7.46
C GLN A 283 10.11 -0.33 -8.28
N VAL A 284 10.26 -1.46 -7.61
CA VAL A 284 9.91 -2.76 -8.19
C VAL A 284 8.39 -2.82 -8.37
N ARG A 285 7.96 -3.20 -9.58
CA ARG A 285 6.55 -3.30 -9.98
C ARG A 285 6.33 -4.56 -10.80
N ASN A 286 6.47 -5.71 -10.15
CA ASN A 286 6.26 -7.03 -10.75
C ASN A 286 4.78 -7.42 -10.66
N PHE A 287 3.90 -6.62 -11.28
CA PHE A 287 2.47 -6.90 -11.27
C PHE A 287 2.18 -8.27 -11.89
N LYS A 288 1.22 -8.96 -11.32
CA LYS A 288 0.75 -10.28 -11.73
C LYS A 288 -0.78 -10.32 -11.69
N SER A 289 -1.37 -11.22 -12.42
CA SER A 289 -2.77 -11.59 -12.16
C SER A 289 -2.89 -12.30 -10.81
N LEU A 290 -4.06 -12.20 -10.17
CA LEU A 290 -4.33 -12.97 -8.95
C LEU A 290 -4.25 -14.47 -9.21
N ALA A 291 -4.57 -14.91 -10.43
CA ALA A 291 -4.43 -16.32 -10.84
C ALA A 291 -2.96 -16.80 -10.82
N GLU A 292 -2.03 -15.98 -11.34
CA GLU A 292 -0.59 -16.26 -11.27
C GLU A 292 -0.08 -16.27 -9.83
N LEU A 293 -0.44 -15.25 -9.04
CA LEU A 293 -0.04 -15.17 -7.65
C LEU A 293 -0.59 -16.34 -6.83
N ARG A 294 -1.84 -16.75 -7.08
CA ARG A 294 -2.42 -17.96 -6.50
C ARG A 294 -1.61 -19.20 -6.88
N GLY A 295 -1.25 -19.37 -8.16
CA GLY A 295 -0.42 -20.48 -8.61
C GLY A 295 0.93 -20.55 -7.91
N ILE A 296 1.57 -19.38 -7.68
CA ILE A 296 2.82 -19.28 -6.91
C ILE A 296 2.59 -19.79 -5.47
N LEU A 297 1.59 -19.29 -4.75
CA LEU A 297 1.32 -19.68 -3.36
C LEU A 297 0.96 -21.17 -3.23
N LEU A 298 0.15 -21.70 -4.16
CA LEU A 298 -0.14 -23.15 -4.22
C LEU A 298 1.13 -23.99 -4.39
N SER A 299 2.06 -23.54 -5.25
CA SER A 299 3.35 -24.23 -5.46
C SER A 299 4.25 -24.22 -4.21
N ARG A 300 3.97 -23.35 -3.24
CA ARG A 300 4.71 -23.25 -1.96
C ARG A 300 4.01 -23.92 -0.78
N GLY A 301 2.98 -24.74 -1.04
CA GLY A 301 2.32 -25.56 -0.02
C GLY A 301 1.10 -24.90 0.63
N PHE A 302 0.65 -23.77 0.10
CA PHE A 302 -0.63 -23.20 0.53
C PHE A 302 -1.81 -23.81 -0.25
N GLU A 303 -2.96 -23.88 0.36
CA GLU A 303 -4.23 -24.14 -0.29
C GLU A 303 -5.03 -22.83 -0.42
N SER A 304 -5.65 -22.60 -1.57
CA SER A 304 -6.54 -21.45 -1.78
C SER A 304 -7.96 -21.80 -1.34
N SER A 305 -8.60 -20.90 -0.58
CA SER A 305 -10.05 -21.02 -0.31
C SER A 305 -10.92 -20.72 -1.54
N GLY A 306 -10.33 -20.23 -2.63
CA GLY A 306 -11.04 -19.77 -3.82
C GLY A 306 -11.78 -18.44 -3.63
N LYS A 307 -11.76 -17.86 -2.44
CA LYS A 307 -12.43 -16.60 -2.11
C LYS A 307 -11.51 -15.41 -2.38
N GLU A 308 -11.97 -14.51 -3.23
CA GLU A 308 -11.34 -13.23 -3.55
C GLU A 308 -12.33 -12.10 -3.27
N ILE A 309 -11.85 -11.02 -2.65
CA ILE A 309 -12.69 -9.87 -2.32
C ILE A 309 -12.03 -8.64 -2.92
N TYR A 310 -12.60 -8.14 -4.01
CA TYR A 310 -12.17 -6.91 -4.66
C TYR A 310 -12.61 -5.68 -3.85
N GLN A 311 -11.78 -4.65 -3.87
CA GLN A 311 -12.15 -3.34 -3.33
C GLN A 311 -13.20 -2.71 -4.25
N ASP A 312 -14.35 -2.34 -3.67
CA ASP A 312 -15.45 -1.79 -4.44
C ASP A 312 -15.09 -0.46 -5.11
N GLY A 313 -15.43 -0.34 -6.40
CA GLY A 313 -15.16 0.84 -7.20
C GLY A 313 -13.69 1.13 -7.48
N ASP A 314 -12.77 0.18 -7.22
CA ASP A 314 -11.35 0.31 -7.54
C ASP A 314 -11.04 -0.26 -8.93
N PRO A 315 -10.77 0.59 -9.94
CA PRO A 315 -10.43 0.14 -11.28
C PRO A 315 -9.06 -0.55 -11.36
N THR A 316 -8.20 -0.39 -10.34
CA THR A 316 -6.90 -1.10 -10.27
C THR A 316 -7.07 -2.56 -9.82
N LYS A 317 -8.32 -2.99 -9.62
CA LYS A 317 -8.68 -4.36 -9.22
C LYS A 317 -7.87 -4.89 -8.03
N ASN A 318 -7.72 -4.04 -7.02
CA ASN A 318 -7.07 -4.46 -5.79
C ASN A 318 -7.98 -5.42 -5.02
N ALA A 319 -7.45 -6.56 -4.59
CA ALA A 319 -8.23 -7.58 -3.93
C ALA A 319 -7.47 -8.27 -2.79
N LEU A 320 -8.22 -8.84 -1.86
CA LEU A 320 -7.73 -9.75 -0.85
C LEU A 320 -8.03 -11.20 -1.22
N MET A 321 -7.06 -12.07 -1.06
CA MET A 321 -7.15 -13.53 -1.21
C MET A 321 -6.87 -14.23 0.11
N LYS A 322 -7.54 -15.37 0.33
CA LYS A 322 -7.35 -16.22 1.52
C LYS A 322 -6.69 -17.54 1.15
N PHE A 323 -5.67 -17.90 1.92
CA PHE A 323 -4.96 -19.18 1.81
C PHE A 323 -4.86 -19.87 3.17
N ILE A 324 -4.66 -21.18 3.12
CA ILE A 324 -4.46 -22.04 4.30
C ILE A 324 -3.09 -22.72 4.14
N ARG A 325 -2.26 -22.71 5.18
CA ARG A 325 -1.07 -23.55 5.20
C ARG A 325 -1.44 -25.01 5.41
N VAL A 326 -1.06 -25.89 4.52
CA VAL A 326 -1.20 -27.36 4.68
C VAL A 326 0.06 -27.98 5.20
#